data_375fde2f9bbfd20e1ab9861d5f77b1ab
#
_entry.id   375fde2f9bbfd20e1ab9861d5f77b1ab
#
_cell.length_a   1.000
_cell.length_b   1.000
_cell.length_c   1.000
_cell.angle_alpha   90.00
_cell.angle_beta   90.00
_cell.angle_gamma   90.00
#
_symmetry.space_group_name_H-M   'P 1'
#
loop_
_entity.id
_entity.type
_entity.pdbx_description
1 polymer ?
#
loop_
_entity_poly.entity_id
_entity_poly.type
_entity_poly.pdbx_seq_one_letter_code
_entity_poly.pdbx_strand_id
1 'polypeptide(L)'
;MSLMQMDSLLSLPTAELVSIADKTRRELVPPKLELCGIINAKSGLCSEDCKFCAQSSRHKAEISTYSLKDKAEIVRAAQIAKETGAERLGIVTSGNRLTEQELDVLAQATQEINDKVGIAVCGSLGALTKNELGILKDAGLSRYHHNIETSPRFYSQIVSTHSFQQRIDTIDSAKAVGMEVCSGGIIGMGETWQDRIAMANVLKELDVDSVPINFLIPIQGTAMASLETISCNDAIRTIALFRIILGHKTIRLAAGRESVLKDFQGMAFMAGANGMMIGGYLTVGGRLVEEDHRLVKEINSLWTE
;
A
#
# COMPACT_ATOMS: atom_id res chain seq x y z
N MET A 1 -14.83 -18.10 -1.34
CA MET A 1 -16.09 -17.83 -2.12
C MET A 1 -15.99 -18.50 -3.48
N SER A 2 -17.08 -19.10 -3.98
CA SER A 2 -17.12 -19.70 -5.33
C SER A 2 -17.15 -18.62 -6.43
N LEU A 3 -16.76 -18.97 -7.66
CA LEU A 3 -16.84 -18.06 -8.82
C LEU A 3 -18.28 -17.53 -9.02
N MET A 4 -19.27 -18.39 -8.87
CA MET A 4 -20.70 -18.05 -9.00
C MET A 4 -21.15 -17.01 -7.95
N GLN A 5 -20.62 -17.06 -6.72
CA GLN A 5 -20.89 -16.06 -5.70
C GLN A 5 -20.24 -14.71 -6.03
N MET A 6 -19.05 -14.74 -6.67
CA MET A 6 -18.36 -13.52 -7.10
C MET A 6 -19.08 -12.80 -8.24
N ASP A 7 -19.55 -13.55 -9.25
CA ASP A 7 -20.32 -12.98 -10.36
C ASP A 7 -21.63 -12.38 -9.86
N SER A 8 -22.28 -13.01 -8.87
CA SER A 8 -23.45 -12.45 -8.21
C SER A 8 -23.16 -11.12 -7.53
N LEU A 9 -22.05 -11.00 -6.80
CA LEU A 9 -21.64 -9.72 -6.17
C LEU A 9 -21.30 -8.64 -7.20
N LEU A 10 -20.68 -9.02 -8.32
CA LEU A 10 -20.37 -8.07 -9.40
C LEU A 10 -21.64 -7.54 -10.10
N SER A 11 -22.72 -8.29 -10.10
CA SER A 11 -23.99 -7.86 -10.69
C SER A 11 -24.81 -6.92 -9.79
N LEU A 12 -24.49 -6.82 -8.51
CA LEU A 12 -25.23 -5.95 -7.58
C LEU A 12 -25.03 -4.46 -7.90
N PRO A 13 -26.06 -3.62 -7.67
CA PRO A 13 -25.88 -2.18 -7.59
C PRO A 13 -24.81 -1.80 -6.57
N THR A 14 -24.08 -0.72 -6.84
CA THR A 14 -22.98 -0.27 -5.95
C THR A 14 -23.45 -0.04 -4.50
N ALA A 15 -24.64 0.53 -4.31
CA ALA A 15 -25.18 0.78 -2.97
C ALA A 15 -25.39 -0.50 -2.16
N GLU A 16 -25.87 -1.56 -2.80
CA GLU A 16 -26.05 -2.87 -2.15
C GLU A 16 -24.72 -3.53 -1.81
N LEU A 17 -23.76 -3.48 -2.76
CA LEU A 17 -22.42 -4.01 -2.55
C LEU A 17 -21.71 -3.31 -1.38
N VAL A 18 -21.82 -1.98 -1.30
CA VAL A 18 -21.30 -1.17 -0.18
C VAL A 18 -21.97 -1.53 1.13
N SER A 19 -23.29 -1.73 1.13
CA SER A 19 -24.03 -2.14 2.34
C SER A 19 -23.54 -3.49 2.89
N ILE A 20 -23.29 -4.48 2.02
CA ILE A 20 -22.73 -5.77 2.41
C ILE A 20 -21.31 -5.61 2.97
N ALA A 21 -20.49 -4.82 2.32
CA ALA A 21 -19.12 -4.55 2.74
C ALA A 21 -19.04 -3.82 4.09
N ASP A 22 -19.91 -2.82 4.31
CA ASP A 22 -20.00 -2.09 5.57
C ASP A 22 -20.45 -3.00 6.72
N LYS A 23 -21.44 -3.86 6.47
CA LYS A 23 -21.84 -4.89 7.45
C LYS A 23 -20.66 -5.80 7.80
N THR A 24 -19.93 -6.31 6.79
CA THR A 24 -18.74 -7.14 6.99
C THR A 24 -17.69 -6.41 7.82
N ARG A 25 -17.44 -5.12 7.52
CA ARG A 25 -16.51 -4.30 8.28
C ARG A 25 -16.93 -4.17 9.74
N ARG A 26 -18.17 -3.80 10.00
CA ARG A 26 -18.70 -3.62 11.38
C ARG A 26 -18.62 -4.90 12.21
N GLU A 27 -18.81 -6.04 11.59
CA GLU A 27 -18.78 -7.35 12.28
C GLU A 27 -17.34 -7.83 12.56
N LEU A 28 -16.37 -7.50 11.70
CA LEU A 28 -15.04 -8.12 11.71
C LEU A 28 -13.90 -7.17 12.03
N VAL A 29 -14.11 -5.86 12.01
CA VAL A 29 -13.05 -4.86 12.13
C VAL A 29 -13.40 -3.86 13.23
N PRO A 30 -12.47 -3.57 14.15
CA PRO A 30 -12.68 -2.51 15.15
C PRO A 30 -13.00 -1.15 14.50
N PRO A 31 -13.85 -0.32 15.12
CA PRO A 31 -14.20 1.02 14.61
C PRO A 31 -13.05 2.01 14.81
N LYS A 32 -11.89 1.71 14.23
CA LYS A 32 -10.67 2.50 14.30
C LYS A 32 -9.99 2.55 12.96
N LEU A 33 -9.58 3.73 12.53
CA LEU A 33 -8.75 3.94 11.35
C LEU A 33 -7.26 3.84 11.71
N GLU A 34 -6.51 2.99 11.01
CA GLU A 34 -5.04 2.94 11.11
C GLU A 34 -4.44 3.98 10.15
N LEU A 35 -3.66 4.93 10.68
CA LEU A 35 -3.01 5.98 9.91
C LEU A 35 -1.53 5.69 9.71
N CYS A 36 -1.06 5.78 8.46
CA CYS A 36 0.34 5.60 8.09
C CYS A 36 0.91 6.84 7.41
N GLY A 37 2.13 7.22 7.80
CA GLY A 37 2.99 8.09 7.02
C GLY A 37 4.02 7.29 6.23
N ILE A 38 4.63 7.89 5.21
CA ILE A 38 5.79 7.30 4.51
C ILE A 38 6.91 8.33 4.33
N ILE A 39 8.14 7.82 4.23
CA ILE A 39 9.29 8.57 3.72
C ILE A 39 9.81 7.88 2.46
N ASN A 40 9.99 8.64 1.37
CA ASN A 40 10.79 8.20 0.23
C ASN A 40 12.27 8.36 0.60
N ALA A 41 12.88 7.30 1.14
CA ALA A 41 14.24 7.36 1.68
C ALA A 41 15.32 7.23 0.59
N LYS A 42 15.00 6.64 -0.58
CA LYS A 42 15.86 6.54 -1.76
C LYS A 42 14.98 6.66 -2.99
N SER A 43 15.34 7.50 -3.96
CA SER A 43 14.47 7.78 -5.11
C SER A 43 15.17 7.68 -6.44
N GLY A 44 14.47 7.14 -7.43
CA GLY A 44 14.91 7.01 -8.81
C GLY A 44 15.93 5.90 -9.05
N LEU A 45 16.46 5.82 -10.26
CA LEU A 45 17.50 4.90 -10.73
C LEU A 45 17.20 3.40 -10.51
N CYS A 46 15.92 3.03 -10.39
CA CYS A 46 15.52 1.62 -10.28
C CYS A 46 15.73 0.91 -11.63
N SER A 47 16.42 -0.22 -11.62
CA SER A 47 16.70 -1.01 -12.83
C SER A 47 15.50 -1.81 -13.35
N GLU A 48 14.44 -1.90 -12.55
CA GLU A 48 13.21 -2.64 -12.87
C GLU A 48 12.37 -1.88 -13.92
N ASP A 49 11.55 -2.64 -14.68
CA ASP A 49 10.75 -2.12 -15.80
C ASP A 49 9.25 -1.96 -15.49
N CYS A 50 8.88 -1.92 -14.21
CA CYS A 50 7.47 -1.78 -13.81
C CYS A 50 6.80 -0.63 -14.54
N LYS A 51 5.85 -0.93 -15.43
CA LYS A 51 5.27 0.03 -16.40
C LYS A 51 4.60 1.26 -15.76
N PHE A 52 4.14 1.11 -14.53
CA PHE A 52 3.49 2.17 -13.75
C PHE A 52 4.47 3.07 -12.98
N CYS A 53 5.74 2.64 -12.81
CA CYS A 53 6.61 3.22 -11.81
C CYS A 53 7.48 4.35 -12.39
N ALA A 54 7.29 5.57 -11.88
CA ALA A 54 8.09 6.74 -12.27
C ALA A 54 9.58 6.63 -11.82
N GLN A 55 9.89 5.77 -10.84
CA GLN A 55 11.25 5.60 -10.34
C GLN A 55 12.12 4.66 -11.20
N SER A 56 11.54 4.02 -12.22
CA SER A 56 12.28 3.17 -13.15
C SER A 56 13.22 3.99 -14.02
N SER A 57 14.50 3.59 -14.11
CA SER A 57 15.47 4.19 -15.02
C SER A 57 15.19 3.89 -16.51
N ARG A 58 14.25 3.00 -16.78
CA ARG A 58 13.78 2.67 -18.14
C ARG A 58 12.69 3.62 -18.64
N HIS A 59 12.21 4.50 -17.79
CA HIS A 59 11.19 5.51 -18.08
C HIS A 59 11.84 6.91 -18.18
N LYS A 60 11.12 7.84 -18.80
CA LYS A 60 11.53 9.25 -18.94
C LYS A 60 10.70 10.16 -18.02
N ALA A 61 10.26 9.63 -16.89
CA ALA A 61 9.50 10.40 -15.91
C ALA A 61 10.44 11.39 -15.18
N GLU A 62 10.01 12.64 -15.07
CA GLU A 62 10.72 13.66 -14.33
C GLU A 62 10.41 13.55 -12.83
N ILE A 63 11.37 13.04 -12.08
CA ILE A 63 11.27 12.89 -10.61
C ILE A 63 12.58 13.33 -9.95
N SER A 64 12.51 13.72 -8.69
CA SER A 64 13.70 13.92 -7.87
C SER A 64 14.41 12.58 -7.65
N THR A 65 15.71 12.54 -7.98
CA THR A 65 16.56 11.35 -7.83
C THR A 65 17.63 11.61 -6.78
N TYR A 66 17.74 10.70 -5.80
CA TYR A 66 18.76 10.79 -4.75
C TYR A 66 19.07 9.41 -4.17
N SER A 67 20.28 9.26 -3.65
CA SER A 67 20.73 8.08 -2.90
C SER A 67 19.98 7.93 -1.59
N LEU A 68 20.22 6.84 -0.86
CA LEU A 68 19.64 6.67 0.46
C LEU A 68 19.94 7.87 1.36
N LYS A 69 18.90 8.41 1.94
CA LYS A 69 18.98 9.48 2.96
C LYS A 69 19.76 8.99 4.17
N ASP A 70 20.40 9.92 4.85
CA ASP A 70 21.10 9.58 6.07
C ASP A 70 20.13 9.18 7.21
N LYS A 71 20.68 8.54 8.22
CA LYS A 71 19.93 8.06 9.38
C LYS A 71 19.17 9.20 10.09
N ALA A 72 19.77 10.37 10.24
CA ALA A 72 19.15 11.50 10.93
C ALA A 72 17.93 12.06 10.19
N GLU A 73 17.98 12.10 8.85
CA GLU A 73 16.83 12.48 8.01
C GLU A 73 15.67 11.49 8.16
N ILE A 74 15.97 10.17 8.18
CA ILE A 74 14.95 9.13 8.34
C ILE A 74 14.31 9.21 9.73
N VAL A 75 15.10 9.38 10.80
CA VAL A 75 14.60 9.55 12.18
C VAL A 75 13.75 10.82 12.32
N ARG A 76 14.17 11.93 11.69
CA ARG A 76 13.37 13.17 11.69
C ARG A 76 12.03 12.99 10.98
N ALA A 77 12.01 12.26 9.87
CA ALA A 77 10.75 11.96 9.20
C ALA A 77 9.80 11.12 10.09
N ALA A 78 10.34 10.23 10.91
CA ALA A 78 9.56 9.47 11.88
C ALA A 78 8.95 10.37 12.98
N GLN A 79 9.69 11.36 13.47
CA GLN A 79 9.18 12.35 14.40
C GLN A 79 8.03 13.14 13.81
N ILE A 80 8.20 13.67 12.60
CA ILE A 80 7.15 14.40 11.88
C ILE A 80 5.91 13.51 11.67
N ALA A 81 6.11 12.26 11.24
CA ALA A 81 4.98 11.32 11.03
C ALA A 81 4.20 11.09 12.33
N LYS A 82 4.89 10.93 13.47
CA LYS A 82 4.25 10.78 14.78
C LYS A 82 3.49 12.05 15.20
N GLU A 83 4.11 13.21 15.03
CA GLU A 83 3.50 14.51 15.34
C GLU A 83 2.26 14.79 14.50
N THR A 84 2.26 14.33 13.25
CA THR A 84 1.10 14.39 12.35
C THR A 84 0.08 13.27 12.56
N GLY A 85 0.20 12.49 13.61
CA GLY A 85 -0.80 11.50 14.03
C GLY A 85 -0.72 10.16 13.32
N ALA A 86 0.34 9.88 12.56
CA ALA A 86 0.56 8.54 12.02
C ALA A 86 0.91 7.55 13.15
N GLU A 87 0.32 6.36 13.09
CA GLU A 87 0.64 5.27 14.02
C GLU A 87 1.85 4.46 13.52
N ARG A 88 2.14 4.55 12.22
CA ARG A 88 3.24 3.84 11.55
C ARG A 88 3.95 4.74 10.55
N LEU A 89 5.27 4.58 10.44
CA LEU A 89 6.06 5.15 9.34
C LEU A 89 6.54 4.03 8.42
N GLY A 90 6.26 4.16 7.12
CA GLY A 90 6.84 3.33 6.07
C GLY A 90 8.12 3.96 5.50
N ILE A 91 9.25 3.28 5.63
CA ILE A 91 10.51 3.65 4.96
C ILE A 91 10.50 2.98 3.59
N VAL A 92 10.58 3.78 2.52
CA VAL A 92 10.50 3.28 1.15
C VAL A 92 11.77 3.61 0.39
N THR A 93 12.31 2.62 -0.32
CA THR A 93 13.47 2.80 -1.21
C THR A 93 13.14 2.39 -2.63
N SER A 94 13.67 3.13 -3.61
CA SER A 94 13.73 2.65 -4.99
C SER A 94 14.73 1.50 -5.13
N GLY A 95 14.50 0.65 -6.12
CA GLY A 95 15.34 -0.52 -6.38
C GLY A 95 14.75 -1.81 -5.83
N ASN A 96 15.21 -2.93 -6.40
CA ASN A 96 14.74 -4.27 -6.01
C ASN A 96 15.62 -4.93 -4.93
N ARG A 97 16.76 -4.32 -4.61
CA ARG A 97 17.70 -4.78 -3.57
C ARG A 97 18.37 -3.61 -2.87
N LEU A 98 18.81 -3.87 -1.65
CA LEU A 98 19.68 -2.99 -0.89
C LEU A 98 21.14 -3.45 -1.02
N THR A 99 22.08 -2.52 -0.89
CA THR A 99 23.47 -2.84 -0.57
C THR A 99 23.61 -3.16 0.93
N GLU A 100 24.70 -3.80 1.33
CA GLU A 100 24.98 -4.08 2.76
C GLU A 100 25.01 -2.77 3.58
N GLN A 101 25.61 -1.71 3.04
CA GLN A 101 25.66 -0.40 3.69
C GLN A 101 24.27 0.23 3.86
N GLU A 102 23.41 0.11 2.85
CA GLU A 102 22.04 0.60 2.93
C GLU A 102 21.23 -0.17 3.98
N LEU A 103 21.41 -1.49 4.03
CA LEU A 103 20.76 -2.35 5.02
C LEU A 103 21.18 -1.94 6.45
N ASP A 104 22.48 -1.69 6.68
CA ASP A 104 23.00 -1.26 7.98
C ASP A 104 22.44 0.10 8.40
N VAL A 105 22.43 1.10 7.50
CA VAL A 105 21.84 2.41 7.78
C VAL A 105 20.36 2.30 8.13
N LEU A 106 19.60 1.47 7.42
CA LEU A 106 18.17 1.28 7.65
C LEU A 106 17.90 0.53 8.96
N ALA A 107 18.73 -0.45 9.32
CA ALA A 107 18.65 -1.14 10.60
C ALA A 107 18.91 -0.16 11.76
N GLN A 108 20.01 0.62 11.69
CA GLN A 108 20.32 1.63 12.71
C GLN A 108 19.24 2.72 12.82
N ALA A 109 18.68 3.18 11.69
CA ALA A 109 17.58 4.14 11.69
C ALA A 109 16.33 3.56 12.37
N THR A 110 16.00 2.31 12.04
CA THR A 110 14.85 1.60 12.63
C THR A 110 15.00 1.48 14.14
N GLN A 111 16.16 1.05 14.63
CA GLN A 111 16.44 0.95 16.06
C GLN A 111 16.31 2.32 16.75
N GLU A 112 16.92 3.36 16.17
CA GLU A 112 16.87 4.70 16.76
C GLU A 112 15.44 5.27 16.78
N ILE A 113 14.61 4.98 15.76
CA ILE A 113 13.19 5.36 15.74
C ILE A 113 12.43 4.67 16.88
N ASN A 114 12.63 3.38 17.08
CA ASN A 114 11.99 2.65 18.18
C ASN A 114 12.40 3.21 19.55
N ASP A 115 13.68 3.48 19.75
CA ASP A 115 14.22 3.93 21.03
C ASP A 115 13.80 5.38 21.37
N LYS A 116 13.81 6.28 20.38
CA LYS A 116 13.68 7.73 20.63
C LYS A 116 12.33 8.30 20.21
N VAL A 117 11.71 7.75 19.17
CA VAL A 117 10.44 8.29 18.62
C VAL A 117 9.26 7.46 19.11
N GLY A 118 9.35 6.15 19.11
CA GLY A 118 8.28 5.26 19.54
C GLY A 118 7.08 5.29 18.61
N ILE A 119 7.33 5.22 17.29
CA ILE A 119 6.35 4.98 16.22
C ILE A 119 6.65 3.63 15.59
N ALA A 120 5.64 2.84 15.22
CA ALA A 120 5.88 1.56 14.57
C ALA A 120 6.51 1.77 13.17
N VAL A 121 7.58 1.01 12.87
CA VAL A 121 8.31 1.14 11.61
C VAL A 121 7.93 0.02 10.65
N CYS A 122 7.66 0.40 9.40
CA CYS A 122 7.44 -0.49 8.26
C CYS A 122 8.53 -0.28 7.21
N GLY A 123 8.87 -1.29 6.42
CA GLY A 123 9.85 -1.17 5.34
C GLY A 123 9.31 -1.64 4.00
N SER A 124 9.52 -0.84 2.93
CA SER A 124 9.31 -1.22 1.52
C SER A 124 10.65 -1.09 0.80
N LEU A 125 11.47 -2.15 0.89
CA LEU A 125 12.92 -2.11 0.68
C LEU A 125 13.39 -3.07 -0.41
N GLY A 126 12.48 -3.50 -1.29
CA GLY A 126 12.75 -4.44 -2.39
C GLY A 126 12.56 -5.91 -2.00
N ALA A 127 13.16 -6.80 -2.77
CA ALA A 127 13.09 -8.26 -2.58
C ALA A 127 14.26 -8.72 -1.71
N LEU A 128 14.08 -8.66 -0.40
CA LEU A 128 15.09 -9.04 0.58
C LEU A 128 15.05 -10.54 0.88
N THR A 129 16.21 -11.10 1.19
CA THR A 129 16.36 -12.46 1.68
C THR A 129 15.86 -12.59 3.13
N LYS A 130 15.58 -13.83 3.56
CA LYS A 130 15.20 -14.10 4.95
C LYS A 130 16.24 -13.58 5.96
N ASN A 131 17.53 -13.64 5.64
CA ASN A 131 18.59 -13.16 6.51
C ASN A 131 18.58 -11.62 6.65
N GLU A 132 18.45 -10.89 5.54
CA GLU A 132 18.34 -9.43 5.54
C GLU A 132 17.09 -8.96 6.29
N LEU A 133 15.96 -9.64 6.08
CA LEU A 133 14.72 -9.39 6.84
C LEU A 133 14.90 -9.68 8.33
N GLY A 134 15.67 -10.73 8.69
CA GLY A 134 16.03 -11.02 10.08
C GLY A 134 16.77 -9.87 10.75
N ILE A 135 17.78 -9.31 10.08
CA ILE A 135 18.55 -8.14 10.57
C ILE A 135 17.61 -6.95 10.84
N LEU A 136 16.70 -6.65 9.92
CA LEU A 136 15.74 -5.54 10.10
C LEU A 136 14.71 -5.84 11.20
N LYS A 137 14.30 -7.10 11.34
CA LYS A 137 13.40 -7.53 12.42
C LYS A 137 14.05 -7.33 13.78
N ASP A 138 15.31 -7.74 13.93
CA ASP A 138 16.08 -7.60 15.18
C ASP A 138 16.31 -6.12 15.53
N ALA A 139 16.42 -5.25 14.51
CA ALA A 139 16.44 -3.79 14.68
C ALA A 139 15.07 -3.19 15.04
N GLY A 140 14.00 -4.00 15.04
CA GLY A 140 12.65 -3.60 15.43
C GLY A 140 11.72 -3.21 14.28
N LEU A 141 12.04 -3.55 13.03
CA LEU A 141 11.10 -3.39 11.92
C LEU A 141 9.90 -4.32 12.15
N SER A 142 8.72 -3.75 12.32
CA SER A 142 7.53 -4.49 12.73
C SER A 142 6.74 -5.08 11.57
N ARG A 143 6.72 -4.40 10.40
CA ARG A 143 5.93 -4.80 9.23
C ARG A 143 6.75 -4.64 7.94
N TYR A 144 6.70 -5.62 7.07
CA TYR A 144 7.31 -5.54 5.74
C TYR A 144 6.25 -5.25 4.69
N HIS A 145 6.48 -4.20 3.89
CA HIS A 145 5.61 -3.85 2.76
C HIS A 145 6.19 -4.38 1.46
N HIS A 146 5.48 -5.29 0.82
CA HIS A 146 5.86 -5.82 -0.49
C HIS A 146 4.61 -6.18 -1.29
N ASN A 147 4.23 -5.30 -2.22
CA ASN A 147 3.03 -5.50 -3.02
C ASN A 147 3.15 -6.67 -3.99
N ILE A 148 2.06 -7.37 -4.23
CA ILE A 148 1.92 -8.27 -5.39
C ILE A 148 1.51 -7.53 -6.67
N GLU A 149 1.14 -6.27 -6.56
CA GLU A 149 0.77 -5.28 -7.57
C GLU A 149 -0.53 -5.57 -8.33
N THR A 150 -0.78 -6.80 -8.75
CA THR A 150 -1.96 -7.22 -9.49
C THR A 150 -2.16 -8.75 -9.40
N SER A 151 -3.05 -9.31 -10.24
CA SER A 151 -3.26 -10.77 -10.34
C SER A 151 -2.04 -11.51 -10.91
N PRO A 152 -1.86 -12.81 -10.60
CA PRO A 152 -0.81 -13.62 -11.22
C PRO A 152 -0.87 -13.61 -12.75
N ARG A 153 -2.09 -13.65 -13.33
CA ARG A 153 -2.29 -13.64 -14.78
C ARG A 153 -1.86 -12.33 -15.44
N PHE A 154 -2.18 -11.20 -14.81
CA PHE A 154 -1.93 -9.87 -15.38
C PHE A 154 -0.51 -9.36 -15.10
N TYR A 155 0.20 -9.94 -14.13
CA TYR A 155 1.51 -9.48 -13.68
C TYR A 155 2.56 -9.36 -14.77
N SER A 156 2.67 -10.38 -15.64
CA SER A 156 3.65 -10.38 -16.74
C SER A 156 3.38 -9.30 -17.81
N GLN A 157 2.19 -8.71 -17.81
CA GLN A 157 1.87 -7.59 -18.70
C GLN A 157 2.38 -6.25 -18.18
N ILE A 158 2.71 -6.15 -16.90
CA ILE A 158 3.13 -4.90 -16.27
C ILE A 158 4.59 -4.89 -15.82
N VAL A 159 5.22 -6.05 -15.66
CA VAL A 159 6.63 -6.20 -15.25
C VAL A 159 7.25 -7.39 -15.99
N SER A 160 8.48 -7.24 -16.45
CA SER A 160 9.24 -8.34 -17.08
C SER A 160 10.56 -8.65 -16.38
N THR A 161 11.09 -7.74 -15.58
CA THR A 161 12.42 -7.88 -14.94
C THR A 161 12.42 -8.73 -13.69
N HIS A 162 11.26 -8.99 -13.09
CA HIS A 162 11.10 -9.91 -11.96
C HIS A 162 9.74 -10.59 -12.00
N SER A 163 9.66 -11.79 -11.43
CA SER A 163 8.45 -12.61 -11.50
C SER A 163 7.46 -12.32 -10.37
N PHE A 164 6.21 -12.72 -10.57
CA PHE A 164 5.20 -12.74 -9.51
C PHE A 164 5.63 -13.62 -8.33
N GLN A 165 6.27 -14.78 -8.63
CA GLN A 165 6.75 -15.70 -7.61
C GLN A 165 7.81 -15.05 -6.70
N GLN A 166 8.72 -14.24 -7.23
CA GLN A 166 9.69 -13.51 -6.41
C GLN A 166 9.01 -12.61 -5.36
N ARG A 167 7.85 -12.03 -5.69
CA ARG A 167 7.07 -11.26 -4.74
C ARG A 167 6.52 -12.13 -3.61
N ILE A 168 5.98 -13.28 -3.98
CA ILE A 168 5.48 -14.27 -3.01
C ILE A 168 6.62 -14.74 -2.09
N ASP A 169 7.77 -15.12 -2.66
CA ASP A 169 8.93 -15.60 -1.89
C ASP A 169 9.42 -14.57 -0.87
N THR A 170 9.34 -13.27 -1.23
CA THR A 170 9.70 -12.18 -0.31
C THR A 170 8.68 -12.02 0.82
N ILE A 171 7.39 -12.14 0.52
CA ILE A 171 6.31 -12.12 1.51
C ILE A 171 6.46 -13.30 2.48
N ASP A 172 6.70 -14.50 1.97
CA ASP A 172 6.90 -15.69 2.78
C ASP A 172 8.15 -15.58 3.66
N SER A 173 9.23 -14.99 3.13
CA SER A 173 10.44 -14.71 3.90
C SER A 173 10.21 -13.74 5.05
N ALA A 174 9.40 -12.69 4.84
CA ALA A 174 9.03 -11.74 5.88
C ALA A 174 8.18 -12.39 6.98
N LYS A 175 7.21 -13.22 6.60
CA LYS A 175 6.40 -14.00 7.55
C LYS A 175 7.26 -15.00 8.32
N ALA A 176 8.22 -15.66 7.65
CA ALA A 176 9.10 -16.65 8.27
C ALA A 176 10.05 -16.08 9.34
N VAL A 177 10.29 -14.76 9.36
CA VAL A 177 11.01 -14.08 10.45
C VAL A 177 10.06 -13.42 11.46
N GLY A 178 8.75 -13.66 11.37
CA GLY A 178 7.75 -13.15 12.30
C GLY A 178 7.42 -11.66 12.16
N MET A 179 7.55 -11.10 10.95
CA MET A 179 7.05 -9.77 10.65
C MET A 179 5.59 -9.81 10.24
N GLU A 180 4.84 -8.76 10.57
CA GLU A 180 3.59 -8.47 9.86
C GLU A 180 3.88 -8.17 8.38
N VAL A 181 2.93 -8.48 7.51
CA VAL A 181 3.03 -8.21 6.07
C VAL A 181 1.95 -7.23 5.61
N CYS A 182 2.40 -6.19 4.91
CA CYS A 182 1.55 -5.27 4.18
C CYS A 182 1.75 -5.53 2.68
N SER A 183 0.74 -6.07 2.01
CA SER A 183 0.78 -6.36 0.58
C SER A 183 -0.55 -6.07 -0.08
N GLY A 184 -0.49 -5.40 -1.20
CA GLY A 184 -1.63 -5.02 -2.02
C GLY A 184 -1.19 -4.80 -3.45
N GLY A 185 -1.73 -3.77 -4.09
CA GLY A 185 -1.35 -3.45 -5.47
C GLY A 185 -2.02 -2.20 -6.00
N ILE A 186 -2.04 -2.09 -7.32
CA ILE A 186 -2.52 -0.93 -8.06
C ILE A 186 -3.72 -1.34 -8.90
N ILE A 187 -4.79 -0.58 -8.80
CA ILE A 187 -6.01 -0.72 -9.58
C ILE A 187 -6.06 0.35 -10.67
N GLY A 188 -6.48 -0.04 -11.88
CA GLY A 188 -6.59 0.87 -13.02
C GLY A 188 -5.44 0.76 -14.03
N MET A 189 -4.66 -0.33 -13.99
CA MET A 189 -3.58 -0.61 -14.94
C MET A 189 -4.05 -1.31 -16.24
N GLY A 190 -5.35 -1.53 -16.39
CA GLY A 190 -5.95 -2.29 -17.51
C GLY A 190 -6.35 -3.72 -17.13
N GLU A 191 -6.27 -4.07 -15.87
CA GLU A 191 -6.74 -5.34 -15.32
C GLU A 191 -8.27 -5.45 -15.38
N THR A 192 -8.78 -6.68 -15.45
CA THR A 192 -10.21 -6.98 -15.41
C THR A 192 -10.74 -7.11 -13.98
N TRP A 193 -12.07 -7.18 -13.80
CA TRP A 193 -12.68 -7.50 -12.51
C TRP A 193 -12.24 -8.87 -11.96
N GLN A 194 -12.06 -9.84 -12.84
CA GLN A 194 -11.55 -11.17 -12.49
C GLN A 194 -10.12 -11.09 -11.96
N ASP A 195 -9.29 -10.18 -12.49
CA ASP A 195 -7.94 -9.94 -11.98
C ASP A 195 -7.97 -9.32 -10.58
N ARG A 196 -8.85 -8.35 -10.33
CA ARG A 196 -9.03 -7.74 -8.99
C ARG A 196 -9.43 -8.78 -7.96
N ILE A 197 -10.39 -9.65 -8.32
CA ILE A 197 -10.83 -10.76 -7.46
C ILE A 197 -9.69 -11.77 -7.23
N ALA A 198 -8.96 -12.15 -8.29
CA ALA A 198 -7.83 -13.07 -8.18
C ALA A 198 -6.74 -12.49 -7.26
N MET A 199 -6.42 -11.20 -7.40
CA MET A 199 -5.49 -10.50 -6.52
C MET A 199 -5.95 -10.55 -5.06
N ALA A 200 -7.21 -10.25 -4.76
CA ALA A 200 -7.75 -10.30 -3.41
C ALA A 200 -7.71 -11.72 -2.81
N ASN A 201 -7.98 -12.75 -3.61
CA ASN A 201 -7.89 -14.14 -3.17
C ASN A 201 -6.45 -14.56 -2.85
N VAL A 202 -5.47 -14.18 -3.68
CA VAL A 202 -4.05 -14.43 -3.40
C VAL A 202 -3.62 -13.74 -2.10
N LEU A 203 -4.01 -12.48 -1.89
CA LEU A 203 -3.71 -11.76 -0.64
C LEU A 203 -4.34 -12.44 0.59
N LYS A 204 -5.54 -13.00 0.42
CA LYS A 204 -6.20 -13.80 1.46
C LYS A 204 -5.46 -15.10 1.76
N GLU A 205 -5.05 -15.83 0.72
CA GLU A 205 -4.29 -17.09 0.84
C GLU A 205 -2.92 -16.86 1.48
N LEU A 206 -2.24 -15.78 1.12
CA LEU A 206 -0.99 -15.33 1.75
C LEU A 206 -1.19 -14.88 3.21
N ASP A 207 -2.43 -14.72 3.65
CA ASP A 207 -2.77 -14.29 4.99
C ASP A 207 -2.01 -13.03 5.43
N VAL A 208 -2.01 -12.00 4.56
CA VAL A 208 -1.35 -10.73 4.85
C VAL A 208 -2.15 -9.92 5.89
N ASP A 209 -1.47 -9.05 6.66
CA ASP A 209 -2.10 -8.30 7.75
C ASP A 209 -2.79 -7.02 7.26
N SER A 210 -2.24 -6.40 6.23
CA SER A 210 -2.72 -5.13 5.68
C SER A 210 -2.64 -5.11 4.17
N VAL A 211 -3.68 -4.57 3.53
CA VAL A 211 -3.83 -4.50 2.08
C VAL A 211 -3.98 -3.05 1.64
N PRO A 212 -2.90 -2.39 1.18
CA PRO A 212 -2.99 -1.09 0.57
C PRO A 212 -3.59 -1.22 -0.85
N ILE A 213 -4.60 -0.42 -1.10
CA ILE A 213 -5.18 -0.22 -2.44
C ILE A 213 -4.67 1.11 -2.96
N ASN A 214 -3.86 1.04 -4.01
CA ASN A 214 -3.45 2.19 -4.79
C ASN A 214 -4.33 2.28 -6.04
N PHE A 215 -4.58 3.48 -6.50
CA PHE A 215 -5.19 3.73 -7.80
C PHE A 215 -4.14 4.33 -8.72
N LEU A 216 -4.08 3.83 -9.96
CA LEU A 216 -3.11 4.32 -10.93
C LEU A 216 -3.28 5.82 -11.16
N ILE A 217 -2.19 6.55 -10.98
CA ILE A 217 -2.04 7.92 -11.45
C ILE A 217 -1.13 7.85 -12.68
N PRO A 218 -1.65 8.13 -13.89
CA PRO A 218 -0.84 8.16 -15.09
C PRO A 218 0.21 9.28 -15.00
N ILE A 219 1.49 8.90 -14.97
CA ILE A 219 2.60 9.85 -14.87
C ILE A 219 3.28 9.97 -16.22
N GLN A 220 3.48 11.19 -16.71
CA GLN A 220 4.18 11.45 -17.96
C GLN A 220 5.59 10.83 -17.95
N GLY A 221 5.95 10.21 -19.06
CA GLY A 221 7.22 9.51 -19.21
C GLY A 221 7.22 8.06 -18.75
N THR A 222 6.16 7.57 -18.09
CA THR A 222 5.97 6.14 -17.81
C THR A 222 5.29 5.42 -18.97
N ALA A 223 5.36 4.09 -19.00
CA ALA A 223 4.68 3.29 -20.02
C ALA A 223 3.14 3.33 -19.91
N MET A 224 2.60 3.79 -18.78
CA MET A 224 1.15 3.91 -18.53
C MET A 224 0.65 5.36 -18.55
N ALA A 225 1.44 6.29 -19.08
CA ALA A 225 1.10 7.72 -19.13
C ALA A 225 -0.20 8.04 -19.90
N SER A 226 -0.60 7.18 -20.84
CA SER A 226 -1.79 7.36 -21.68
C SER A 226 -3.04 6.66 -21.15
N LEU A 227 -2.96 5.94 -20.05
CA LEU A 227 -4.14 5.29 -19.47
C LEU A 227 -5.03 6.33 -18.80
N GLU A 228 -6.34 6.11 -18.89
CA GLU A 228 -7.30 6.89 -18.11
C GLU A 228 -7.41 6.36 -16.68
N THR A 229 -7.66 7.24 -15.74
CA THR A 229 -7.96 6.84 -14.37
C THR A 229 -9.30 6.12 -14.31
N ILE A 230 -9.42 5.12 -13.46
CA ILE A 230 -10.70 4.42 -13.26
C ILE A 230 -11.76 5.37 -12.68
N SER A 231 -13.01 5.00 -12.85
CA SER A 231 -14.12 5.75 -12.25
C SER A 231 -14.12 5.63 -10.72
N CYS A 232 -14.62 6.65 -10.04
CA CYS A 232 -14.86 6.62 -8.59
C CYS A 232 -15.77 5.42 -8.20
N ASN A 233 -16.77 5.11 -9.04
CA ASN A 233 -17.65 3.96 -8.84
C ASN A 233 -16.87 2.64 -8.84
N ASP A 234 -15.96 2.43 -9.81
CA ASP A 234 -15.14 1.21 -9.87
C ASP A 234 -14.18 1.10 -8.69
N ALA A 235 -13.64 2.23 -8.22
CA ALA A 235 -12.79 2.27 -7.05
C ALA A 235 -13.56 1.83 -5.78
N ILE A 236 -14.75 2.41 -5.54
CA ILE A 236 -15.61 2.06 -4.41
C ILE A 236 -16.03 0.58 -4.47
N ARG A 237 -16.46 0.10 -5.63
CA ARG A 237 -16.80 -1.31 -5.84
C ARG A 237 -15.62 -2.25 -5.57
N THR A 238 -14.41 -1.86 -5.99
CA THR A 238 -13.18 -2.64 -5.72
C THR A 238 -12.92 -2.74 -4.22
N ILE A 239 -12.99 -1.63 -3.49
CA ILE A 239 -12.81 -1.61 -2.03
C ILE A 239 -13.85 -2.52 -1.36
N ALA A 240 -15.11 -2.43 -1.76
CA ALA A 240 -16.20 -3.25 -1.21
C ALA A 240 -15.97 -4.76 -1.43
N LEU A 241 -15.57 -5.16 -2.64
CA LEU A 241 -15.22 -6.55 -2.95
C LEU A 241 -14.03 -7.02 -2.12
N PHE A 242 -12.98 -6.20 -1.98
CA PHE A 242 -11.83 -6.54 -1.16
C PHE A 242 -12.23 -6.74 0.30
N ARG A 243 -13.10 -5.90 0.87
CA ARG A 243 -13.61 -6.09 2.23
C ARG A 243 -14.35 -7.42 2.40
N ILE A 244 -15.22 -7.75 1.46
CA ILE A 244 -16.01 -8.99 1.49
C ILE A 244 -15.09 -10.22 1.39
N ILE A 245 -14.06 -10.16 0.55
CA ILE A 245 -13.12 -11.27 0.34
C ILE A 245 -12.14 -11.42 1.51
N LEU A 246 -11.55 -10.31 1.97
CA LEU A 246 -10.46 -10.27 2.94
C LEU A 246 -10.94 -10.30 4.40
N GLY A 247 -12.22 -10.09 4.65
CA GLY A 247 -12.80 -10.19 5.99
C GLY A 247 -12.24 -9.15 6.95
N HIS A 248 -11.44 -9.59 7.93
CA HIS A 248 -10.93 -8.76 9.03
C HIS A 248 -9.63 -7.99 8.72
N LYS A 249 -9.02 -8.19 7.56
CA LYS A 249 -7.73 -7.56 7.22
C LYS A 249 -7.83 -6.04 7.15
N THR A 250 -6.75 -5.34 7.46
CA THR A 250 -6.70 -3.89 7.26
C THR A 250 -6.69 -3.58 5.77
N ILE A 251 -7.71 -2.88 5.29
CA ILE A 251 -7.75 -2.33 3.92
C ILE A 251 -7.41 -0.85 3.98
N ARG A 252 -6.30 -0.48 3.35
CA ARG A 252 -5.76 0.88 3.43
C ARG A 252 -5.89 1.61 2.11
N LEU A 253 -6.45 2.81 2.16
CA LEU A 253 -6.39 3.74 1.04
C LEU A 253 -4.98 4.33 0.94
N ALA A 254 -4.37 4.18 -0.22
CA ALA A 254 -3.01 4.62 -0.49
C ALA A 254 -2.97 5.62 -1.66
N ALA A 255 -1.94 5.62 -2.49
CA ALA A 255 -1.78 6.61 -3.55
C ALA A 255 -2.93 6.59 -4.57
N GLY A 256 -3.25 7.76 -5.10
CA GLY A 256 -4.31 7.94 -6.11
C GLY A 256 -5.73 8.13 -5.55
N ARG A 257 -5.92 7.99 -4.24
CA ARG A 257 -7.25 8.16 -3.62
C ARG A 257 -7.85 9.55 -3.87
N GLU A 258 -7.03 10.58 -3.86
CA GLU A 258 -7.47 11.97 -4.08
C GLU A 258 -7.96 12.19 -5.51
N SER A 259 -7.22 11.65 -6.49
CA SER A 259 -7.52 11.82 -7.90
C SER A 259 -8.74 11.02 -8.34
N VAL A 260 -8.93 9.81 -7.78
CA VAL A 260 -9.98 8.88 -8.19
C VAL A 260 -11.25 9.04 -7.35
N LEU A 261 -11.12 9.10 -6.03
CA LEU A 261 -12.29 9.20 -5.14
C LEU A 261 -12.80 10.64 -4.98
N LYS A 262 -11.95 11.65 -5.14
CA LYS A 262 -12.30 13.08 -5.03
C LYS A 262 -13.11 13.35 -3.74
N ASP A 263 -14.29 13.92 -3.86
CA ASP A 263 -15.19 14.22 -2.73
C ASP A 263 -15.84 12.98 -2.11
N PHE A 264 -15.71 11.80 -2.74
CA PHE A 264 -16.32 10.55 -2.26
C PHE A 264 -15.39 9.70 -1.38
N GLN A 265 -14.31 10.28 -0.84
CA GLN A 265 -13.38 9.50 0.00
C GLN A 265 -14.08 8.89 1.24
N GLY A 266 -15.07 9.56 1.81
CA GLY A 266 -15.88 9.03 2.90
C GLY A 266 -16.59 7.72 2.53
N MET A 267 -17.08 7.59 1.28
CA MET A 267 -17.70 6.36 0.81
C MET A 267 -16.76 5.16 0.74
N ALA A 268 -15.46 5.38 0.55
CA ALA A 268 -14.48 4.30 0.55
C ALA A 268 -14.37 3.63 1.93
N PHE A 269 -14.55 4.38 3.01
CA PHE A 269 -14.57 3.85 4.38
C PHE A 269 -15.89 3.13 4.67
N MET A 270 -17.02 3.61 4.15
CA MET A 270 -18.28 2.89 4.18
C MET A 270 -18.23 1.62 3.31
N ALA A 271 -17.47 1.62 2.22
CA ALA A 271 -17.17 0.43 1.42
C ALA A 271 -16.19 -0.55 2.09
N GLY A 272 -15.72 -0.24 3.30
CA GLY A 272 -14.97 -1.19 4.11
C GLY A 272 -13.47 -0.90 4.27
N ALA A 273 -12.93 0.20 3.75
CA ALA A 273 -11.57 0.61 4.11
C ALA A 273 -11.52 0.97 5.61
N ASN A 274 -10.41 0.66 6.28
CA ASN A 274 -10.19 0.95 7.70
C ASN A 274 -8.76 1.41 8.00
N GLY A 275 -8.04 1.85 6.98
CA GLY A 275 -6.75 2.48 7.10
C GLY A 275 -6.52 3.50 5.99
N MET A 276 -5.59 4.40 6.19
CA MET A 276 -5.28 5.45 5.23
C MET A 276 -3.82 5.90 5.35
N MET A 277 -3.21 6.23 4.22
CA MET A 277 -1.96 7.00 4.21
C MET A 277 -2.29 8.47 4.33
N ILE A 278 -1.56 9.17 5.20
CA ILE A 278 -1.66 10.61 5.41
C ILE A 278 -0.35 11.31 5.02
N GLY A 279 -0.43 12.57 4.64
CA GLY A 279 0.71 13.35 4.15
C GLY A 279 1.03 13.05 2.69
N GLY A 280 2.31 13.18 2.31
CA GLY A 280 2.75 13.00 0.92
C GLY A 280 2.96 11.54 0.53
N TYR A 281 3.04 11.31 -0.79
CA TYR A 281 3.43 10.02 -1.39
C TYR A 281 4.86 10.09 -1.91
N LEU A 282 5.32 9.03 -2.60
CA LEU A 282 6.73 8.92 -3.03
C LEU A 282 7.15 10.01 -4.03
N THR A 283 6.35 10.20 -5.07
CA THR A 283 6.64 11.11 -6.19
C THR A 283 5.52 12.11 -6.46
N VAL A 284 4.44 12.03 -5.69
CA VAL A 284 3.24 12.88 -5.83
C VAL A 284 2.86 13.43 -4.46
N GLY A 285 2.45 14.69 -4.40
CA GLY A 285 1.90 15.29 -3.18
C GLY A 285 0.58 14.64 -2.77
N GLY A 286 0.33 14.54 -1.45
CA GLY A 286 -0.96 14.13 -0.88
C GLY A 286 -1.81 15.35 -0.52
N ARG A 287 -2.93 15.08 0.16
CA ARG A 287 -3.75 16.14 0.78
C ARG A 287 -3.03 16.77 1.98
N LEU A 288 -3.52 17.92 2.39
CA LEU A 288 -3.09 18.51 3.67
C LEU A 288 -3.47 17.59 4.84
N VAL A 289 -2.57 17.45 5.78
CA VAL A 289 -2.77 16.56 6.95
C VAL A 289 -4.02 16.94 7.75
N GLU A 290 -4.31 18.24 7.85
CA GLU A 290 -5.49 18.77 8.53
C GLU A 290 -6.81 18.36 7.84
N GLU A 291 -6.79 18.23 6.51
CA GLU A 291 -7.95 17.72 5.75
C GLU A 291 -8.18 16.24 5.98
N ASP A 292 -7.10 15.49 6.05
CA ASP A 292 -7.16 14.06 6.38
C ASP A 292 -7.65 13.85 7.81
N HIS A 293 -7.20 14.64 8.77
CA HIS A 293 -7.72 14.57 10.15
C HIS A 293 -9.19 14.93 10.27
N ARG A 294 -9.67 15.91 9.49
CA ARG A 294 -11.11 16.21 9.43
C ARG A 294 -11.90 15.02 8.90
N LEU A 295 -11.42 14.40 7.80
CA LEU A 295 -12.06 13.21 7.25
C LEU A 295 -12.09 12.07 8.28
N VAL A 296 -10.96 11.80 8.97
CA VAL A 296 -10.88 10.77 10.03
C VAL A 296 -11.88 11.03 11.14
N LYS A 297 -12.00 12.27 11.59
CA LYS A 297 -12.96 12.65 12.64
C LYS A 297 -14.41 12.36 12.22
N GLU A 298 -14.80 12.73 11.00
CA GLU A 298 -16.14 12.48 10.48
C GLU A 298 -16.41 10.98 10.33
N ILE A 299 -15.44 10.21 9.81
CA ILE A 299 -15.58 8.75 9.70
C ILE A 299 -15.72 8.08 11.06
N ASN A 300 -14.91 8.45 12.05
CA ASN A 300 -15.02 7.91 13.40
C ASN A 300 -16.39 8.22 14.03
N SER A 301 -16.97 9.41 13.79
CA SER A 301 -18.33 9.76 14.22
C SER A 301 -19.36 8.80 13.60
N LEU A 302 -19.30 8.63 12.27
CA LEU A 302 -20.23 7.71 11.56
C LEU A 302 -20.10 6.24 11.98
N TRP A 303 -18.93 5.82 12.48
CA TRP A 303 -18.71 4.44 12.89
C TRP A 303 -19.12 4.14 14.33
N THR A 304 -19.30 5.16 15.14
CA THR A 304 -19.67 5.03 16.57
C THR A 304 -21.16 5.21 16.82
N GLU A 305 -21.91 5.63 15.83
CA GLU A 305 -23.38 5.66 15.82
C GLU A 305 -23.96 4.28 15.41
#